data_40a872c627a0c03a88f21b01c1d9aca5
#
_entry.id   40a872c627a0c03a88f21b01c1d9aca5
#
_cell.length_a   1.000
_cell.length_b   1.000
_cell.length_c   1.000
_cell.angle_alpha   90.00
_cell.angle_beta   90.00
_cell.angle_gamma   90.00
#
_symmetry.space_group_name_H-M   'P 1'
#
loop_
_entity.id
_entity.type
_entity.pdbx_description
1 polymer ?
#
loop_
_entity_poly.entity_id
_entity_poly.type
_entity_poly.pdbx_seq_one_letter_code
_entity_poly.pdbx_strand_id
1 'polypeptide(L)'
;MEYIIGILLLISFVGLAVYAVRGGNLMMGMLIMAIIWTVLPLIGNTFATNPEFIGSYPGITDISVVDAITKVFQSGPEGWGNVLVNVVFGAWFGRVLLQTGIADALIRKAVELGGDKPVIICVLLSTVTTAIFSTLFGAGAVVAIGVIILPILMSLGIPKTLSIGSFMMSVGAGMYLNPVLTGQFLGFFLGEDGKQLITYDDPARLHWAIIGVAVQLLVVIVMCVVTLGKKKTVHAWSASAARK
;
A
#
# COMPACT_ATOMS: atom_id res chain seq x y z
N MET A 1 -2.37 19.41 30.88
CA MET A 1 -3.25 18.24 30.59
C MET A 1 -3.13 17.78 29.14
N GLU A 2 -3.05 18.69 28.19
CA GLU A 2 -3.00 18.39 26.75
C GLU A 2 -1.81 17.50 26.34
N TYR A 3 -0.62 17.82 26.84
CA TYR A 3 0.56 16.96 26.60
C TYR A 3 0.38 15.54 27.15
N ILE A 4 -0.31 15.38 28.30
CA ILE A 4 -0.57 14.08 28.88
C ILE A 4 -1.53 13.29 27.98
N ILE A 5 -2.60 13.91 27.50
CA ILE A 5 -3.54 13.28 26.57
C ILE A 5 -2.83 12.91 25.24
N GLY A 6 -2.00 13.81 24.68
CA GLY A 6 -1.22 13.52 23.50
C GLY A 6 -0.27 12.33 23.67
N ILE A 7 0.41 12.25 24.80
CA ILE A 7 1.29 11.11 25.13
C ILE A 7 0.47 9.83 25.28
N LEU A 8 -0.69 9.86 25.93
CA LEU A 8 -1.57 8.69 26.07
C LEU A 8 -2.10 8.20 24.71
N LEU A 9 -2.43 9.12 23.81
CA LEU A 9 -2.81 8.77 22.43
C LEU A 9 -1.66 8.07 21.69
N LEU A 10 -0.43 8.59 21.79
CA LEU A 10 0.75 7.95 21.20
C LEU A 10 1.02 6.57 21.80
N ILE A 11 0.93 6.44 23.12
CA ILE A 11 1.12 5.14 23.79
C ILE A 11 0.05 4.15 23.34
N SER A 12 -1.20 4.58 23.21
CA SER A 12 -2.28 3.71 22.74
C SER A 12 -2.07 3.25 21.29
N PHE A 13 -1.55 4.14 20.42
CA PHE A 13 -1.18 3.79 19.06
C PHE A 13 -0.04 2.76 18.99
N VAL A 14 1.02 2.96 19.77
CA VAL A 14 2.11 1.98 19.89
C VAL A 14 1.59 0.66 20.45
N GLY A 15 0.69 0.71 21.44
CA GLY A 15 0.03 -0.46 22.00
C GLY A 15 -0.74 -1.26 20.96
N LEU A 16 -1.50 -0.56 20.07
CA LEU A 16 -2.20 -1.20 18.95
C LEU A 16 -1.21 -1.86 17.97
N ALA A 17 -0.11 -1.18 17.64
CA ALA A 17 0.92 -1.74 16.77
C ALA A 17 1.53 -3.02 17.34
N VAL A 18 1.89 -3.03 18.64
CA VAL A 18 2.41 -4.22 19.34
C VAL A 18 1.37 -5.34 19.37
N TYR A 19 0.10 -5.01 19.64
CA TYR A 19 -1.00 -5.97 19.63
C TYR A 19 -1.17 -6.62 18.26
N ALA A 20 -1.12 -5.81 17.17
CA ALA A 20 -1.22 -6.30 15.80
C ALA A 20 -0.06 -7.22 15.41
N VAL A 21 1.19 -6.83 15.76
CA VAL A 21 2.40 -7.63 15.48
C VAL A 21 2.37 -8.97 16.23
N ARG A 22 1.76 -9.02 17.40
CA ARG A 22 1.56 -10.26 18.18
C ARG A 22 0.45 -11.17 17.66
N GLY A 23 -0.15 -10.83 16.51
CA GLY A 23 -1.22 -11.62 15.89
C GLY A 23 -2.60 -11.36 16.47
N GLY A 24 -2.82 -10.25 17.15
CA GLY A 24 -4.12 -9.83 17.65
C GLY A 24 -5.10 -9.53 16.50
N ASN A 25 -6.40 -9.65 16.78
CA ASN A 25 -7.43 -9.31 15.81
C ASN A 25 -7.46 -7.79 15.57
N LEU A 26 -6.95 -7.36 14.40
CA LEU A 26 -6.82 -5.96 14.05
C LEU A 26 -8.17 -5.22 14.03
N MET A 27 -9.25 -5.88 13.62
CA MET A 27 -10.58 -5.27 13.59
C MET A 27 -11.05 -4.90 15.01
N MET A 28 -10.86 -5.80 15.98
CA MET A 28 -11.17 -5.53 17.38
C MET A 28 -10.24 -4.47 17.96
N GLY A 29 -8.95 -4.53 17.61
CA GLY A 29 -7.97 -3.53 18.03
C GLY A 29 -8.32 -2.12 17.54
N MET A 30 -8.72 -1.98 16.29
CA MET A 30 -9.16 -0.70 15.71
C MET A 30 -10.44 -0.17 16.35
N LEU A 31 -11.42 -1.04 16.66
CA LEU A 31 -12.64 -0.65 17.37
C LEU A 31 -12.32 -0.12 18.79
N ILE A 32 -11.48 -0.83 19.54
CA ILE A 32 -11.05 -0.40 20.87
C ILE A 32 -10.29 0.93 20.76
N MET A 33 -9.44 1.06 19.75
CA MET A 33 -8.70 2.30 19.51
C MET A 33 -9.62 3.47 19.20
N ALA A 34 -10.65 3.28 18.37
CA ALA A 34 -11.65 4.31 18.09
C ALA A 34 -12.36 4.79 19.37
N ILE A 35 -12.70 3.87 20.27
CA ILE A 35 -13.29 4.22 21.58
C ILE A 35 -12.29 5.03 22.44
N ILE A 36 -11.05 4.56 22.56
CA ILE A 36 -10.00 5.25 23.32
C ILE A 36 -9.78 6.65 22.78
N TRP A 37 -9.70 6.79 21.44
CA TRP A 37 -9.46 8.07 20.76
C TRP A 37 -10.68 8.99 20.77
N THR A 38 -11.86 8.50 21.10
CA THR A 38 -13.04 9.33 21.38
C THR A 38 -13.03 9.81 22.83
N VAL A 39 -12.75 8.91 23.78
CA VAL A 39 -12.86 9.20 25.21
C VAL A 39 -11.71 10.08 25.71
N LEU A 40 -10.46 9.82 25.31
CA LEU A 40 -9.31 10.58 25.78
C LEU A 40 -9.38 12.08 25.45
N PRO A 41 -9.70 12.51 24.23
CA PRO A 41 -9.88 13.93 23.94
C PRO A 41 -11.04 14.57 24.68
N LEU A 42 -12.15 13.85 24.92
CA LEU A 42 -13.26 14.35 25.73
C LEU A 42 -12.84 14.63 27.17
N ILE A 43 -12.09 13.70 27.78
CA ILE A 43 -11.52 13.91 29.12
C ILE A 43 -10.54 15.11 29.09
N GLY A 44 -9.69 15.19 28.08
CA GLY A 44 -8.76 16.30 27.90
C GLY A 44 -9.46 17.65 27.81
N ASN A 45 -10.54 17.71 27.05
CA ASN A 45 -11.33 18.93 26.88
C ASN A 45 -11.97 19.40 28.19
N THR A 46 -12.43 18.47 29.03
CA THR A 46 -13.00 18.79 30.35
C THR A 46 -11.98 19.44 31.29
N PHE A 47 -10.70 19.13 31.13
CA PHE A 47 -9.61 19.64 31.98
C PHE A 47 -8.72 20.68 31.27
N ALA A 48 -9.08 21.09 30.05
CA ALA A 48 -8.34 22.11 29.31
C ALA A 48 -8.57 23.48 29.97
N THR A 49 -7.52 24.00 30.60
CA THR A 49 -7.57 25.28 31.33
C THR A 49 -6.72 26.37 30.67
N ASN A 50 -6.03 26.06 29.58
CA ASN A 50 -5.08 26.98 28.96
C ASN A 50 -5.71 27.68 27.73
N PRO A 51 -6.01 29.02 27.81
CA PRO A 51 -6.61 29.79 26.73
C PRO A 51 -5.77 29.83 25.43
N GLU A 52 -4.44 29.72 25.51
CA GLU A 52 -3.56 29.71 24.35
C GLU A 52 -3.78 28.47 23.46
N PHE A 53 -4.08 27.34 24.06
CA PHE A 53 -4.38 26.11 23.32
C PHE A 53 -5.77 26.17 22.69
N ILE A 54 -6.73 26.73 23.41
CA ILE A 54 -8.13 26.90 22.95
C ILE A 54 -8.19 27.82 21.73
N GLY A 55 -7.32 28.85 21.65
CA GLY A 55 -7.29 29.79 20.53
C GLY A 55 -6.49 29.35 19.31
N SER A 56 -5.53 28.44 19.48
CA SER A 56 -4.60 28.04 18.40
C SER A 56 -5.12 26.92 17.50
N TYR A 57 -6.12 26.18 17.93
CA TYR A 57 -6.70 25.07 17.16
C TYR A 57 -8.21 25.25 17.05
N PRO A 58 -8.68 25.94 15.99
CA PRO A 58 -10.12 26.09 15.76
C PRO A 58 -10.76 24.70 15.61
N GLY A 59 -11.68 24.38 16.49
CA GLY A 59 -12.42 23.11 16.49
C GLY A 59 -12.22 22.21 17.73
N ILE A 60 -11.41 22.60 18.70
CA ILE A 60 -11.22 21.84 19.96
C ILE A 60 -12.07 22.40 21.10
N THR A 61 -12.61 23.61 20.95
CA THR A 61 -13.11 24.42 22.05
C THR A 61 -14.41 23.96 22.70
N ASP A 62 -15.27 23.21 22.03
CA ASP A 62 -16.51 22.69 22.62
C ASP A 62 -16.98 21.43 21.90
N ILE A 63 -16.18 20.38 21.97
CA ILE A 63 -16.62 19.09 21.44
C ILE A 63 -17.58 18.47 22.44
N SER A 64 -18.88 18.47 22.10
CA SER A 64 -19.86 17.69 22.85
C SER A 64 -19.58 16.19 22.67
N VAL A 65 -20.05 15.36 23.61
CA VAL A 65 -19.95 13.90 23.49
C VAL A 65 -20.55 13.41 22.17
N VAL A 66 -21.65 14.01 21.75
CA VAL A 66 -22.34 13.67 20.50
C VAL A 66 -21.46 14.02 19.30
N ASP A 67 -20.82 15.19 19.29
CA ASP A 67 -19.92 15.60 18.20
C ASP A 67 -18.69 14.69 18.10
N ALA A 68 -18.11 14.28 19.23
CA ALA A 68 -16.99 13.38 19.25
C ALA A 68 -17.34 12.00 18.67
N ILE A 69 -18.48 11.44 19.08
CA ILE A 69 -18.99 10.17 18.54
C ILE A 69 -19.27 10.31 17.05
N THR A 70 -19.95 11.38 16.64
CA THR A 70 -20.26 11.65 15.23
C THR A 70 -19.00 11.78 14.39
N LYS A 71 -17.99 12.52 14.83
CA LYS A 71 -16.73 12.69 14.12
C LYS A 71 -15.97 11.37 13.95
N VAL A 72 -15.92 10.53 14.96
CA VAL A 72 -15.15 9.28 14.91
C VAL A 72 -15.91 8.18 14.17
N PHE A 73 -17.18 7.97 14.49
CA PHE A 73 -17.94 6.81 14.01
C PHE A 73 -18.81 7.07 12.78
N GLN A 74 -19.12 8.32 12.48
CA GLN A 74 -19.89 8.70 11.29
C GLN A 74 -19.04 9.43 10.26
N SER A 75 -18.49 10.60 10.58
CA SER A 75 -17.77 11.41 9.60
C SER A 75 -16.48 10.75 9.11
N GLY A 76 -15.81 9.93 9.95
CA GLY A 76 -14.66 9.13 9.55
C GLY A 76 -15.01 8.17 8.41
N PRO A 77 -15.94 7.22 8.58
CA PRO A 77 -16.42 6.33 7.52
C PRO A 77 -16.99 7.06 6.30
N GLU A 78 -17.76 8.15 6.49
CA GLU A 78 -18.31 8.95 5.39
C GLU A 78 -17.22 9.58 4.53
N GLY A 79 -16.18 10.14 5.15
CA GLY A 79 -15.03 10.71 4.44
C GLY A 79 -14.25 9.67 3.60
N TRP A 80 -14.36 8.39 3.97
CA TRP A 80 -13.75 7.28 3.22
C TRP A 80 -14.67 6.62 2.21
N GLY A 81 -15.92 7.07 2.09
CA GLY A 81 -16.93 6.44 1.23
C GLY A 81 -16.45 6.23 -0.21
N ASN A 82 -15.89 7.25 -0.85
CA ASN A 82 -15.34 7.16 -2.21
C ASN A 82 -14.16 6.19 -2.30
N VAL A 83 -13.30 6.16 -1.27
CA VAL A 83 -12.16 5.24 -1.20
C VAL A 83 -12.66 3.80 -1.07
N LEU A 84 -13.66 3.54 -0.22
CA LEU A 84 -14.24 2.21 -0.03
C LEU A 84 -14.85 1.66 -1.33
N VAL A 85 -15.55 2.48 -2.09
CA VAL A 85 -16.08 2.11 -3.41
C VAL A 85 -14.93 1.66 -4.34
N ASN A 86 -13.88 2.45 -4.45
CA ASN A 86 -12.71 2.11 -5.25
C ASN A 86 -12.01 0.83 -4.76
N VAL A 87 -11.91 0.64 -3.43
CA VAL A 87 -11.34 -0.60 -2.85
C VAL A 87 -12.15 -1.81 -3.24
N VAL A 88 -13.48 -1.75 -3.13
CA VAL A 88 -14.36 -2.88 -3.46
C VAL A 88 -14.27 -3.22 -4.95
N PHE A 89 -14.40 -2.24 -5.83
CA PHE A 89 -14.31 -2.47 -7.27
C PHE A 89 -12.90 -2.87 -7.71
N GLY A 90 -11.86 -2.27 -7.15
CA GLY A 90 -10.46 -2.65 -7.43
C GLY A 90 -10.16 -4.09 -6.99
N ALA A 91 -10.62 -4.49 -5.79
CA ALA A 91 -10.45 -5.85 -5.31
C ALA A 91 -11.26 -6.86 -6.15
N TRP A 92 -12.48 -6.51 -6.55
CA TRP A 92 -13.30 -7.33 -7.43
C TRP A 92 -12.66 -7.49 -8.82
N PHE A 93 -12.23 -6.40 -9.44
CA PHE A 93 -11.52 -6.42 -10.72
C PHE A 93 -10.24 -7.25 -10.65
N GLY A 94 -9.47 -7.08 -9.57
CA GLY A 94 -8.30 -7.89 -9.30
C GLY A 94 -8.61 -9.39 -9.24
N ARG A 95 -9.69 -9.76 -8.57
CA ARG A 95 -10.14 -11.15 -8.52
C ARG A 95 -10.55 -11.69 -9.89
N VAL A 96 -11.20 -10.87 -10.71
CA VAL A 96 -11.51 -11.23 -12.11
C VAL A 96 -10.24 -11.51 -12.90
N LEU A 97 -9.23 -10.62 -12.83
CA LEU A 97 -7.95 -10.82 -13.54
C LEU A 97 -7.24 -12.11 -13.12
N LEU A 98 -7.29 -12.45 -11.84
CA LEU A 98 -6.71 -13.69 -11.33
C LEU A 98 -7.51 -14.93 -11.78
N GLN A 99 -8.84 -14.91 -11.63
CA GLN A 99 -9.70 -16.05 -11.95
C GLN A 99 -9.83 -16.32 -13.46
N THR A 100 -9.72 -15.30 -14.28
CA THR A 100 -9.71 -15.45 -15.76
C THR A 100 -8.37 -15.92 -16.31
N GLY A 101 -7.32 -15.99 -15.48
CA GLY A 101 -5.98 -16.39 -15.91
C GLY A 101 -5.23 -15.32 -16.72
N ILE A 102 -5.76 -14.10 -16.81
CA ILE A 102 -5.09 -13.00 -17.52
C ILE A 102 -3.74 -12.69 -16.89
N ALA A 103 -3.67 -12.63 -15.55
CA ALA A 103 -2.43 -12.40 -14.83
C ALA A 103 -1.40 -13.51 -15.12
N ASP A 104 -1.83 -14.78 -15.11
CA ASP A 104 -0.97 -15.93 -15.43
C ASP A 104 -0.46 -15.89 -16.88
N ALA A 105 -1.32 -15.49 -17.82
CA ALA A 105 -0.94 -15.36 -19.23
C ALA A 105 0.11 -14.27 -19.44
N LEU A 106 -0.02 -13.12 -18.78
CA LEU A 106 0.95 -12.04 -18.81
C LEU A 106 2.30 -12.46 -18.21
N ILE A 107 2.29 -13.15 -17.07
CA ILE A 107 3.49 -13.66 -16.41
C ILE A 107 4.19 -14.69 -17.30
N ARG A 108 3.46 -15.66 -17.86
CA ARG A 108 4.01 -16.64 -18.81
C ARG A 108 4.65 -15.96 -20.01
N LYS A 109 3.95 -15.01 -20.60
CA LYS A 109 4.47 -14.29 -21.77
C LYS A 109 5.75 -13.52 -21.47
N ALA A 110 5.85 -12.92 -20.30
CA ALA A 110 7.07 -12.25 -19.84
C ALA A 110 8.24 -13.23 -19.69
N VAL A 111 8.00 -14.43 -19.15
CA VAL A 111 9.04 -15.48 -19.04
C VAL A 111 9.46 -15.97 -20.40
N GLU A 112 8.53 -16.25 -21.32
CA GLU A 112 8.82 -16.66 -22.71
C GLU A 112 9.67 -15.62 -23.43
N LEU A 113 9.33 -14.34 -23.34
CA LEU A 113 10.09 -13.25 -23.97
C LEU A 113 11.48 -13.05 -23.37
N GLY A 114 11.65 -13.36 -22.09
CA GLY A 114 12.95 -13.25 -21.41
C GLY A 114 13.96 -14.35 -21.80
N GLY A 115 13.47 -15.48 -22.32
CA GLY A 115 14.30 -16.63 -22.71
C GLY A 115 15.15 -17.14 -21.56
N ASP A 116 16.45 -17.31 -21.82
CA ASP A 116 17.41 -17.87 -20.83
C ASP A 116 18.17 -16.78 -20.05
N LYS A 117 17.77 -15.52 -20.15
CA LYS A 117 18.48 -14.39 -19.55
C LYS A 117 17.82 -13.95 -18.23
N PRO A 118 18.40 -14.29 -17.06
CA PRO A 118 17.76 -14.03 -15.78
C PRO A 118 17.51 -12.53 -15.50
N VAL A 119 18.40 -11.66 -15.98
CA VAL A 119 18.22 -10.19 -15.86
C VAL A 119 16.98 -9.74 -16.62
N ILE A 120 16.82 -10.21 -17.87
CA ILE A 120 15.69 -9.81 -18.71
C ILE A 120 14.38 -10.32 -18.12
N ILE A 121 14.34 -11.57 -17.66
CA ILE A 121 13.15 -12.14 -17.02
C ILE A 121 12.79 -11.36 -15.75
N CYS A 122 13.79 -11.06 -14.91
CA CYS A 122 13.54 -10.30 -13.69
C CYS A 122 12.93 -8.93 -14.00
N VAL A 123 13.47 -8.21 -14.98
CA VAL A 123 12.96 -6.89 -15.39
C VAL A 123 11.56 -6.99 -16.03
N LEU A 124 11.35 -7.96 -16.91
CA LEU A 124 10.04 -8.17 -17.55
C LEU A 124 8.97 -8.53 -16.53
N LEU A 125 9.26 -9.46 -15.61
CA LEU A 125 8.33 -9.82 -14.53
C LEU A 125 8.05 -8.64 -13.60
N SER A 126 9.06 -7.83 -13.32
CA SER A 126 8.88 -6.60 -12.54
C SER A 126 7.97 -5.60 -13.24
N THR A 127 8.14 -5.41 -14.55
CA THR A 127 7.29 -4.53 -15.35
C THR A 127 5.84 -5.05 -15.41
N VAL A 128 5.66 -6.34 -15.63
CA VAL A 128 4.33 -6.98 -15.63
C VAL A 128 3.68 -6.87 -14.24
N THR A 129 4.44 -7.11 -13.18
CA THR A 129 3.94 -6.92 -11.80
C THR A 129 3.48 -5.49 -11.56
N THR A 130 4.27 -4.50 -11.99
CA THR A 130 3.92 -3.08 -11.89
C THR A 130 2.61 -2.78 -12.64
N ALA A 131 2.46 -3.30 -13.85
CA ALA A 131 1.23 -3.14 -14.64
C ALA A 131 0.03 -3.80 -13.98
N ILE A 132 0.18 -4.99 -13.42
CA ILE A 132 -0.89 -5.68 -12.67
C ILE A 132 -1.29 -4.86 -11.44
N PHE A 133 -0.34 -4.41 -10.63
CA PHE A 133 -0.61 -3.66 -9.40
C PHE A 133 -1.01 -2.19 -9.61
N SER A 134 -0.96 -1.67 -10.83
CA SER A 134 -1.62 -0.40 -11.15
C SER A 134 -3.16 -0.49 -11.06
N THR A 135 -3.70 -1.71 -11.07
CA THR A 135 -5.14 -1.96 -10.99
C THR A 135 -5.54 -2.82 -9.80
N LEU A 136 -4.68 -3.75 -9.37
CA LEU A 136 -4.92 -4.60 -8.21
C LEU A 136 -4.61 -3.88 -6.89
N PHE A 137 -5.41 -4.15 -5.87
CA PHE A 137 -5.21 -3.62 -4.53
C PHE A 137 -5.41 -4.70 -3.46
N GLY A 138 -4.63 -4.56 -2.37
CA GLY A 138 -4.79 -5.36 -1.17
C GLY A 138 -3.79 -6.50 -1.02
N ALA A 139 -3.58 -6.91 0.24
CA ALA A 139 -2.62 -7.93 0.63
C ALA A 139 -2.91 -9.30 -0.02
N GLY A 140 -4.19 -9.63 -0.24
CA GLY A 140 -4.58 -10.86 -0.91
C GLY A 140 -4.06 -10.97 -2.34
N ALA A 141 -4.10 -9.87 -3.11
CA ALA A 141 -3.55 -9.81 -4.45
C ALA A 141 -2.02 -9.96 -4.45
N VAL A 142 -1.33 -9.32 -3.48
CA VAL A 142 0.14 -9.45 -3.34
C VAL A 142 0.52 -10.90 -3.08
N VAL A 143 -0.17 -11.59 -2.18
CA VAL A 143 0.08 -13.00 -1.88
C VAL A 143 -0.20 -13.87 -3.10
N ALA A 144 -1.35 -13.68 -3.77
CA ALA A 144 -1.75 -14.51 -4.91
C ALA A 144 -0.75 -14.40 -6.09
N ILE A 145 -0.31 -13.22 -6.44
CA ILE A 145 0.70 -13.00 -7.49
C ILE A 145 2.10 -13.42 -7.02
N GLY A 146 2.44 -13.15 -5.76
CA GLY A 146 3.72 -13.52 -5.18
C GLY A 146 3.99 -15.02 -5.19
N VAL A 147 2.97 -15.84 -4.90
CA VAL A 147 3.05 -17.31 -4.94
C VAL A 147 3.39 -17.82 -6.35
N ILE A 148 3.05 -17.07 -7.39
CA ILE A 148 3.39 -17.43 -8.79
C ILE A 148 4.77 -16.90 -9.15
N ILE A 149 5.03 -15.62 -8.97
CA ILE A 149 6.24 -14.95 -9.46
C ILE A 149 7.49 -15.35 -8.68
N LEU A 150 7.42 -15.44 -7.35
CA LEU A 150 8.62 -15.72 -6.55
C LEU A 150 9.23 -17.09 -6.82
N PRO A 151 8.47 -18.20 -6.92
CA PRO A 151 9.04 -19.49 -7.33
C PRO A 151 9.66 -19.46 -8.73
N ILE A 152 9.05 -18.75 -9.69
CA ILE A 152 9.59 -18.60 -11.05
C ILE A 152 10.96 -17.94 -10.99
N LEU A 153 11.09 -16.78 -10.32
CA LEU A 153 12.35 -16.07 -10.18
C LEU A 153 13.41 -16.93 -9.50
N MET A 154 13.06 -17.62 -8.42
CA MET A 154 13.98 -18.47 -7.68
C MET A 154 14.39 -19.73 -8.48
N SER A 155 13.49 -20.34 -9.26
CA SER A 155 13.80 -21.49 -10.13
C SER A 155 14.79 -21.16 -11.24
N LEU A 156 14.85 -19.90 -11.65
CA LEU A 156 15.83 -19.35 -12.59
C LEU A 156 17.19 -19.03 -11.93
N GLY A 157 17.36 -19.39 -10.66
CA GLY A 157 18.60 -19.16 -9.90
C GLY A 157 18.81 -17.71 -9.48
N ILE A 158 17.77 -16.89 -9.50
CA ILE A 158 17.80 -15.54 -8.97
C ILE A 158 17.83 -15.62 -7.44
N PRO A 159 18.74 -14.91 -6.75
CA PRO A 159 18.84 -14.96 -5.29
C PRO A 159 17.52 -14.55 -4.63
N LYS A 160 17.15 -15.23 -3.55
CA LYS A 160 15.90 -15.00 -2.81
C LYS A 160 15.70 -13.53 -2.44
N THR A 161 16.75 -12.86 -1.98
CA THR A 161 16.71 -11.45 -1.60
C THR A 161 16.36 -10.55 -2.80
N LEU A 162 16.95 -10.82 -3.97
CA LEU A 162 16.65 -10.07 -5.19
C LEU A 162 15.24 -10.38 -5.69
N SER A 163 14.81 -11.64 -5.65
CA SER A 163 13.46 -12.05 -6.08
C SER A 163 12.37 -11.34 -5.25
N ILE A 164 12.52 -11.35 -3.92
CA ILE A 164 11.57 -10.68 -3.03
C ILE A 164 11.67 -9.16 -3.18
N GLY A 165 12.88 -8.61 -3.21
CA GLY A 165 13.09 -7.16 -3.34
C GLY A 165 12.52 -6.60 -4.64
N SER A 166 12.81 -7.24 -5.79
CA SER A 166 12.29 -6.82 -7.09
C SER A 166 10.77 -6.92 -7.16
N PHE A 167 10.19 -8.02 -6.63
CA PHE A 167 8.74 -8.18 -6.57
C PHE A 167 8.07 -7.08 -5.73
N MET A 168 8.54 -6.84 -4.50
CA MET A 168 7.97 -5.82 -3.62
C MET A 168 8.12 -4.40 -4.17
N MET A 169 9.28 -4.09 -4.77
CA MET A 169 9.49 -2.81 -5.45
C MET A 169 8.54 -2.64 -6.64
N SER A 170 8.28 -3.70 -7.38
CA SER A 170 7.37 -3.67 -8.53
C SER A 170 5.91 -3.49 -8.11
N VAL A 171 5.50 -4.13 -7.01
CA VAL A 171 4.20 -3.87 -6.38
C VAL A 171 4.07 -2.40 -6.00
N GLY A 172 5.08 -1.84 -5.30
CA GLY A 172 5.11 -0.43 -4.92
C GLY A 172 5.06 0.51 -6.12
N ALA A 173 5.79 0.19 -7.21
CA ALA A 173 5.76 0.99 -8.44
C ALA A 173 4.35 1.04 -9.06
N GLY A 174 3.64 -0.09 -9.12
CA GLY A 174 2.26 -0.13 -9.61
C GLY A 174 1.31 0.73 -8.78
N MET A 175 1.55 0.80 -7.50
CA MET A 175 0.70 1.56 -6.58
C MET A 175 0.69 3.07 -6.81
N TYR A 176 1.72 3.66 -7.43
CA TYR A 176 1.67 5.09 -7.81
C TYR A 176 0.55 5.43 -8.81
N LEU A 177 0.20 4.47 -9.66
CA LEU A 177 -0.88 4.62 -10.64
C LEU A 177 -2.22 4.08 -10.13
N ASN A 178 -2.23 3.40 -8.98
CA ASN A 178 -3.41 2.72 -8.49
C ASN A 178 -4.48 3.70 -8.01
N PRO A 179 -5.71 3.68 -8.56
CA PRO A 179 -6.77 4.62 -8.22
C PRO A 179 -7.20 4.54 -6.75
N VAL A 180 -7.13 3.37 -6.12
CA VAL A 180 -7.49 3.18 -4.71
C VAL A 180 -6.55 3.96 -3.80
N LEU A 181 -5.23 3.80 -3.99
CA LEU A 181 -4.24 4.54 -3.21
C LEU A 181 -4.25 6.03 -3.53
N THR A 182 -4.42 6.39 -4.79
CA THR A 182 -4.56 7.79 -5.17
C THR A 182 -5.72 8.45 -4.41
N GLY A 183 -6.88 7.81 -4.35
CA GLY A 183 -8.03 8.31 -3.60
C GLY A 183 -7.73 8.50 -2.10
N GLN A 184 -6.96 7.59 -1.50
CA GLN A 184 -6.52 7.72 -0.11
C GLN A 184 -5.59 8.93 0.09
N PHE A 185 -4.59 9.08 -0.77
CA PHE A 185 -3.64 10.20 -0.66
C PHE A 185 -4.29 11.56 -0.89
N LEU A 186 -5.21 11.67 -1.84
CA LEU A 186 -5.93 12.93 -2.09
C LEU A 186 -6.72 13.40 -0.86
N GLY A 187 -7.20 12.48 -0.03
CA GLY A 187 -7.88 12.79 1.22
C GLY A 187 -7.00 13.45 2.29
N PHE A 188 -5.67 13.41 2.14
CA PHE A 188 -4.75 14.10 3.07
C PHE A 188 -4.41 15.53 2.64
N PHE A 189 -4.66 15.90 1.39
CA PHE A 189 -4.38 17.23 0.86
C PHE A 189 -5.65 18.07 0.80
N LEU A 190 -6.09 18.53 1.96
CA LEU A 190 -7.26 19.38 2.11
C LEU A 190 -6.84 20.83 2.34
N GLY A 191 -7.55 21.75 1.70
CA GLY A 191 -7.44 23.18 1.97
C GLY A 191 -8.12 23.58 3.29
N GLU A 192 -7.97 24.84 3.66
CA GLU A 192 -8.60 25.40 4.85
C GLU A 192 -10.16 25.34 4.79
N ASP A 193 -10.70 25.29 3.58
CA ASP A 193 -12.13 25.13 3.29
C ASP A 193 -12.61 23.66 3.33
N GLY A 194 -11.72 22.72 3.66
CA GLY A 194 -12.00 21.28 3.68
C GLY A 194 -12.12 20.63 2.31
N LYS A 195 -11.87 21.36 1.21
CA LYS A 195 -11.86 20.81 -0.14
C LYS A 195 -10.50 20.25 -0.48
N GLN A 196 -10.47 19.25 -1.36
CA GLN A 196 -9.24 18.67 -1.86
C GLN A 196 -8.44 19.71 -2.66
N LEU A 197 -7.17 19.92 -2.28
CA LEU A 197 -6.23 20.81 -3.00
C LEU A 197 -5.80 20.23 -4.33
N ILE A 198 -5.78 18.90 -4.45
CA ILE A 198 -5.38 18.16 -5.65
C ILE A 198 -6.56 17.25 -6.00
N THR A 199 -6.99 17.28 -7.25
CA THR A 199 -8.05 16.41 -7.76
C THR A 199 -7.48 15.19 -8.46
N TYR A 200 -8.33 14.18 -8.68
CA TYR A 200 -7.93 12.96 -9.37
C TYR A 200 -7.45 13.24 -10.81
N ASP A 201 -8.06 14.21 -11.47
CA ASP A 201 -7.78 14.57 -12.87
C ASP A 201 -6.64 15.59 -13.03
N ASP A 202 -5.95 15.96 -11.95
CA ASP A 202 -4.84 16.90 -12.00
C ASP A 202 -3.67 16.31 -12.82
N PRO A 203 -3.27 16.96 -13.94
CA PRO A 203 -2.15 16.48 -14.76
C PRO A 203 -0.83 16.37 -13.99
N ALA A 204 -0.59 17.26 -13.03
CA ALA A 204 0.63 17.23 -12.22
C ALA A 204 0.72 15.93 -11.41
N ARG A 205 -0.40 15.44 -10.88
CA ARG A 205 -0.48 14.16 -10.17
C ARG A 205 -0.01 12.98 -11.06
N LEU A 206 -0.52 12.92 -12.28
CA LEU A 206 -0.17 11.83 -13.20
C LEU A 206 1.30 11.88 -13.60
N HIS A 207 1.85 13.07 -13.84
CA HIS A 207 3.28 13.24 -14.12
C HIS A 207 4.15 12.73 -12.97
N TRP A 208 3.85 13.09 -11.74
CA TRP A 208 4.60 12.61 -10.57
C TRP A 208 4.45 11.11 -10.34
N ALA A 209 3.26 10.56 -10.58
CA ALA A 209 3.04 9.10 -10.52
C ALA A 209 3.90 8.35 -11.55
N ILE A 210 3.95 8.82 -12.81
CA ILE A 210 4.78 8.22 -13.86
C ILE A 210 6.28 8.33 -13.51
N ILE A 211 6.72 9.49 -13.02
CA ILE A 211 8.11 9.67 -12.56
C ILE A 211 8.42 8.68 -11.43
N GLY A 212 7.53 8.52 -10.45
CA GLY A 212 7.70 7.56 -9.37
C GLY A 212 7.83 6.11 -9.87
N VAL A 213 6.96 5.69 -10.79
CA VAL A 213 7.05 4.38 -11.46
C VAL A 213 8.39 4.22 -12.17
N ALA A 214 8.80 5.21 -12.97
CA ALA A 214 10.03 5.13 -13.75
C ALA A 214 11.27 5.03 -12.84
N VAL A 215 11.34 5.84 -11.79
CA VAL A 215 12.45 5.81 -10.82
C VAL A 215 12.49 4.46 -10.11
N GLN A 216 11.35 3.96 -9.65
CA GLN A 216 11.31 2.70 -8.92
C GLN A 216 11.64 1.50 -9.80
N LEU A 217 11.18 1.45 -11.05
CA LEU A 217 11.58 0.44 -12.02
C LEU A 217 13.06 0.55 -12.39
N LEU A 218 13.60 1.76 -12.50
CA LEU A 218 15.03 1.97 -12.70
C LEU A 218 15.85 1.37 -11.55
N VAL A 219 15.43 1.56 -10.32
CA VAL A 219 16.08 0.93 -9.15
C VAL A 219 16.05 -0.60 -9.27
N VAL A 220 14.91 -1.19 -9.67
CA VAL A 220 14.80 -2.63 -9.90
C VAL A 220 15.78 -3.10 -11.00
N ILE A 221 15.86 -2.38 -12.12
CA ILE A 221 16.78 -2.68 -13.20
C ILE A 221 18.23 -2.65 -12.70
N VAL A 222 18.61 -1.61 -11.97
CA VAL A 222 19.96 -1.49 -11.39
C VAL A 222 20.24 -2.64 -10.42
N MET A 223 19.31 -2.98 -9.53
CA MET A 223 19.44 -4.12 -8.62
C MET A 223 19.65 -5.44 -9.39
N CYS A 224 18.87 -5.68 -10.45
CA CYS A 224 18.99 -6.87 -11.27
C CYS A 224 20.35 -6.91 -11.98
N VAL A 225 20.76 -5.81 -12.61
CA VAL A 225 22.04 -5.73 -13.35
C VAL A 225 23.24 -5.92 -12.42
N VAL A 226 23.25 -5.22 -11.27
CA VAL A 226 24.36 -5.31 -10.30
C VAL A 226 24.46 -6.71 -9.71
N THR A 227 23.33 -7.34 -9.38
CA THR A 227 23.33 -8.64 -8.71
C THR A 227 23.53 -9.81 -9.69
N LEU A 228 22.96 -9.73 -10.90
CA LEU A 228 22.92 -10.83 -11.86
C LEU A 228 23.88 -10.63 -13.04
N GLY A 229 24.39 -9.42 -13.28
CA GLY A 229 25.19 -9.08 -14.47
C GLY A 229 26.46 -9.93 -14.68
N LYS A 230 26.96 -10.57 -13.63
CA LYS A 230 28.09 -11.52 -13.70
C LYS A 230 27.67 -12.98 -14.02
N LYS A 231 26.36 -13.28 -13.92
CA LYS A 231 25.81 -14.61 -14.20
C LYS A 231 25.39 -14.70 -15.67
N LYS A 232 26.19 -15.31 -16.51
CA LYS A 232 25.98 -15.37 -17.97
C LYS A 232 24.80 -16.22 -18.42
N THR A 233 24.46 -17.30 -17.71
CA THR A 233 23.34 -18.20 -18.03
C THR A 233 22.87 -18.91 -16.78
N VAL A 234 21.57 -19.03 -16.63
CA VAL A 234 20.92 -19.93 -15.69
C VAL A 234 20.30 -21.05 -16.53
N HIS A 235 20.66 -22.31 -16.26
CA HIS A 235 20.02 -23.43 -16.93
C HIS A 235 18.51 -23.40 -16.60
N ALA A 236 17.67 -23.23 -17.62
CA ALA A 236 16.25 -23.39 -17.49
C ALA A 236 15.95 -24.78 -16.90
N TRP A 237 15.00 -24.82 -15.95
CA TRP A 237 14.56 -26.04 -15.29
C TRP A 237 14.20 -27.19 -16.26
N SER A 238 13.70 -26.86 -17.45
CA SER A 238 13.39 -27.78 -18.53
C SER A 238 14.61 -28.54 -19.09
N ALA A 239 15.82 -27.96 -19.04
CA ALA A 239 17.01 -28.58 -19.56
C ALA A 239 17.63 -29.62 -18.60
N SER A 240 17.36 -29.55 -17.30
CA SER A 240 17.84 -30.52 -16.32
C SER A 240 16.98 -31.79 -16.25
N ALA A 241 15.68 -31.68 -16.56
CA ALA A 241 14.75 -32.81 -16.59
C ALA A 241 14.88 -33.69 -17.84
N ALA A 242 15.40 -33.12 -18.93
CA ALA A 242 15.61 -33.85 -20.18
C ALA A 242 16.94 -34.66 -20.21
N ARG A 243 17.80 -34.53 -19.18
CA ARG A 243 19.12 -35.22 -19.09
C ARG A 243 19.15 -36.37 -18.09
N LYS A 244 18.01 -36.78 -17.53
CA LYS A 244 17.84 -38.03 -16.79
C LYS A 244 16.85 -38.93 -17.53
#